data_f9375557f3bd789e046faff705089d0c
#
_entry.id   f9375557f3bd789e046faff705089d0c
#
_cell.length_a   1.000
_cell.length_b   1.000
_cell.length_c   1.000
_cell.angle_alpha   90.00
_cell.angle_beta   90.00
_cell.angle_gamma   90.00
#
_symmetry.space_group_name_H-M   'P 1'
#
loop_
_entity.id
_entity.type
_entity.pdbx_description
1 polymer ?
#
loop_
_entity_poly.entity_id
_entity_poly.type
_entity_poly.pdbx_seq_one_letter_code
_entity_poly.pdbx_strand_id
1 'polypeptide(L)'
;MSNQLMAGKRGLIMGLANDKSIAWGIAKACSEAGAELAFSYQGEALLKRVDPLAKQLGSDIVLPCDVGDANSVSALFDALKDRWDKLDFLVHAIGFSDKNELRGRYIDTSRDNFMMTMDISVYSFTAVARQAEKMMPSGGSMLTLTYYGAEQVMPHYNVMGVAKAALEASVKYLAEDLGKDGIRVNAISAGPIKTLAASGIGDFRYILKWNEYNSPLRRNVNTDDVGKSALYLLSDLSSGVTGENLHVDSGYHIVGMKAVDAPDIEKG
;
A
#
# COMPACT_ATOMS: atom_id res chain seq x y z
N MET A 1 -28.85 -0.61 4.95
CA MET A 1 -28.57 -1.52 3.81
C MET A 1 -27.09 -1.84 3.87
N SER A 2 -26.70 -3.10 4.01
CA SER A 2 -25.29 -3.50 3.94
C SER A 2 -24.77 -3.16 2.54
N ASN A 3 -23.63 -2.48 2.49
CA ASN A 3 -22.95 -2.23 1.22
C ASN A 3 -22.39 -3.56 0.70
N GLN A 4 -22.97 -4.13 -0.36
CA GLN A 4 -22.60 -5.41 -0.95
C GLN A 4 -21.72 -5.24 -2.22
N LEU A 5 -21.05 -4.10 -2.33
CA LEU A 5 -20.24 -3.74 -3.52
C LEU A 5 -19.18 -4.78 -3.87
N MET A 6 -18.64 -5.48 -2.87
CA MET A 6 -17.61 -6.52 -3.02
C MET A 6 -18.13 -7.93 -2.74
N ALA A 7 -19.46 -8.14 -2.73
CA ALA A 7 -20.04 -9.46 -2.46
C ALA A 7 -19.52 -10.52 -3.47
N GLY A 8 -19.02 -11.64 -2.96
CA GLY A 8 -18.44 -12.71 -3.77
C GLY A 8 -17.07 -12.43 -4.38
N LYS A 9 -16.46 -11.28 -4.10
CA LYS A 9 -15.08 -10.96 -4.48
C LYS A 9 -14.10 -11.49 -3.43
N ARG A 10 -12.99 -12.05 -3.87
CA ARG A 10 -11.91 -12.63 -3.06
C ARG A 10 -10.64 -11.83 -3.21
N GLY A 11 -10.07 -11.40 -2.10
CA GLY A 11 -8.91 -10.50 -2.11
C GLY A 11 -7.76 -10.93 -1.20
N LEU A 12 -6.54 -10.82 -1.72
CA LEU A 12 -5.32 -11.00 -0.94
C LEU A 12 -4.81 -9.63 -0.45
N ILE A 13 -4.66 -9.49 0.87
CA ILE A 13 -4.12 -8.29 1.53
C ILE A 13 -2.72 -8.59 2.04
N MET A 14 -1.72 -7.90 1.51
CA MET A 14 -0.32 -8.02 1.92
C MET A 14 0.14 -6.75 2.64
N GLY A 15 0.97 -6.90 3.70
CA GLY A 15 1.53 -5.76 4.44
C GLY A 15 0.72 -5.32 5.66
N LEU A 16 -0.22 -6.13 6.14
CA LEU A 16 -0.85 -5.92 7.44
C LEU A 16 0.16 -6.20 8.56
N ALA A 17 0.39 -5.21 9.45
CA ALA A 17 1.29 -5.35 10.60
C ALA A 17 0.58 -5.14 11.95
N ASN A 18 -0.45 -4.32 11.97
CA ASN A 18 -1.30 -4.05 13.14
C ASN A 18 -2.57 -3.27 12.70
N ASP A 19 -3.43 -2.94 13.66
CA ASP A 19 -4.68 -2.18 13.49
C ASP A 19 -4.50 -0.71 13.02
N LYS A 20 -3.25 -0.22 13.00
CA LYS A 20 -2.90 1.12 12.49
C LYS A 20 -2.32 1.09 11.08
N SER A 21 -2.15 -0.08 10.50
CA SER A 21 -1.68 -0.23 9.12
C SER A 21 -2.71 0.31 8.13
N ILE A 22 -2.25 0.92 7.04
CA ILE A 22 -3.14 1.30 5.92
C ILE A 22 -3.85 0.05 5.37
N ALA A 23 -3.12 -1.07 5.28
CA ALA A 23 -3.69 -2.36 4.90
C ALA A 23 -4.90 -2.80 5.74
N TRP A 24 -4.93 -2.43 7.03
CA TRP A 24 -6.07 -2.69 7.91
C TRP A 24 -7.31 -1.87 7.50
N GLY A 25 -7.13 -0.57 7.24
CA GLY A 25 -8.22 0.28 6.77
C GLY A 25 -8.81 -0.21 5.44
N ILE A 26 -7.95 -0.66 4.51
CA ILE A 26 -8.35 -1.24 3.23
C ILE A 26 -9.11 -2.57 3.44
N ALA A 27 -8.54 -3.48 4.24
CA ALA A 27 -9.15 -4.77 4.54
C ALA A 27 -10.55 -4.62 5.17
N LYS A 28 -10.67 -3.72 6.14
CA LYS A 28 -11.93 -3.39 6.81
C LYS A 28 -12.98 -2.87 5.82
N ALA A 29 -12.61 -1.91 4.97
CA ALA A 29 -13.53 -1.35 3.99
C ALA A 29 -14.02 -2.41 2.98
N CYS A 30 -13.12 -3.31 2.51
CA CYS A 30 -13.47 -4.40 1.60
C CYS A 30 -14.36 -5.46 2.28
N SER A 31 -14.04 -5.85 3.53
CA SER A 31 -14.84 -6.81 4.30
C SER A 31 -16.24 -6.28 4.59
N GLU A 32 -16.37 -5.01 5.03
CA GLU A 32 -17.64 -4.36 5.26
C GLU A 32 -18.49 -4.23 3.97
N ALA A 33 -17.85 -4.22 2.81
CA ALA A 33 -18.48 -4.24 1.49
C ALA A 33 -18.80 -5.67 0.98
N GLY A 34 -18.50 -6.71 1.77
CA GLY A 34 -18.86 -8.10 1.47
C GLY A 34 -17.77 -8.94 0.83
N ALA A 35 -16.51 -8.50 0.78
CA ALA A 35 -15.40 -9.29 0.26
C ALA A 35 -14.97 -10.41 1.22
N GLU A 36 -14.55 -11.54 0.64
CA GLU A 36 -13.76 -12.57 1.34
C GLU A 36 -12.27 -12.20 1.27
N LEU A 37 -11.55 -12.28 2.39
CA LEU A 37 -10.17 -11.82 2.48
C LEU A 37 -9.21 -12.95 2.85
N ALA A 38 -8.00 -12.89 2.28
CA ALA A 38 -6.82 -13.62 2.73
C ALA A 38 -5.72 -12.63 3.10
N PHE A 39 -4.84 -13.02 4.01
CA PHE A 39 -3.75 -12.17 4.48
C PHE A 39 -2.41 -12.87 4.35
N SER A 40 -1.36 -12.09 4.05
CA SER A 40 0.01 -12.58 4.16
C SER A 40 0.74 -11.95 5.35
N TYR A 41 1.72 -12.68 5.88
CA TYR A 41 2.60 -12.21 6.96
C TYR A 41 4.03 -12.67 6.76
N GLN A 42 4.99 -11.94 7.30
CA GLN A 42 6.40 -12.31 7.32
C GLN A 42 6.86 -12.59 8.76
N GLY A 43 7.13 -13.87 9.06
CA GLY A 43 7.67 -14.31 10.35
C GLY A 43 6.64 -14.31 11.49
N GLU A 44 6.98 -15.07 12.55
CA GLU A 44 6.12 -15.36 13.69
C GLU A 44 5.65 -14.11 14.47
N ALA A 45 6.48 -13.06 14.50
CA ALA A 45 6.12 -11.83 15.20
C ALA A 45 4.94 -11.10 14.55
N LEU A 46 4.83 -11.15 13.22
CA LEU A 46 3.69 -10.60 12.48
C LEU A 46 2.49 -11.55 12.52
N LEU A 47 2.69 -12.86 12.44
CA LEU A 47 1.58 -13.82 12.57
C LEU A 47 0.75 -13.57 13.82
N LYS A 48 1.39 -13.39 14.97
CA LYS A 48 0.72 -13.13 16.26
C LYS A 48 -0.16 -11.87 16.26
N ARG A 49 0.08 -10.94 15.33
CA ARG A 49 -0.69 -9.69 15.19
C ARG A 49 -1.72 -9.79 14.08
N VAL A 50 -1.36 -10.42 12.96
CA VAL A 50 -2.20 -10.51 11.75
C VAL A 50 -3.35 -11.49 11.95
N ASP A 51 -3.09 -12.67 12.55
CA ASP A 51 -4.11 -13.71 12.72
C ASP A 51 -5.34 -13.24 13.55
N PRO A 52 -5.19 -12.56 14.69
CA PRO A 52 -6.36 -12.02 15.40
C PRO A 52 -7.13 -10.96 14.60
N LEU A 53 -6.44 -10.15 13.80
CA LEU A 53 -7.07 -9.11 12.98
C LEU A 53 -7.82 -9.74 11.79
N ALA A 54 -7.23 -10.75 11.14
CA ALA A 54 -7.90 -11.49 10.08
C ALA A 54 -9.21 -12.12 10.58
N LYS A 55 -9.19 -12.73 11.75
CA LYS A 55 -10.38 -13.34 12.39
C LYS A 55 -11.47 -12.31 12.72
N GLN A 56 -11.11 -11.07 13.08
CA GLN A 56 -12.10 -9.98 13.26
C GLN A 56 -12.87 -9.65 11.98
N LEU A 57 -12.26 -9.89 10.82
CA LEU A 57 -12.89 -9.70 9.50
C LEU A 57 -13.45 -10.99 8.91
N GLY A 58 -13.55 -12.06 9.72
CA GLY A 58 -14.11 -13.34 9.31
C GLY A 58 -13.20 -14.18 8.42
N SER A 59 -11.89 -13.86 8.34
CA SER A 59 -10.92 -14.63 7.55
C SER A 59 -10.16 -15.63 8.43
N ASP A 60 -10.01 -16.85 7.91
CA ASP A 60 -9.15 -17.90 8.44
C ASP A 60 -7.93 -18.19 7.54
N ILE A 61 -7.73 -17.39 6.48
CA ILE A 61 -6.65 -17.56 5.51
C ILE A 61 -5.54 -16.55 5.82
N VAL A 62 -4.53 -16.99 6.57
CA VAL A 62 -3.36 -16.22 6.96
C VAL A 62 -2.11 -17.02 6.59
N LEU A 63 -1.40 -16.60 5.55
CA LEU A 63 -0.35 -17.38 4.90
C LEU A 63 1.02 -16.71 5.03
N PRO A 64 2.10 -17.48 5.25
CA PRO A 64 3.45 -16.92 5.32
C PRO A 64 3.91 -16.42 3.95
N CYS A 65 4.61 -15.28 3.91
CA CYS A 65 5.25 -14.77 2.71
C CYS A 65 6.38 -13.80 3.06
N ASP A 66 7.57 -14.12 2.59
CA ASP A 66 8.68 -13.18 2.46
C ASP A 66 8.77 -12.76 0.99
N VAL A 67 8.50 -11.48 0.71
CA VAL A 67 8.50 -10.97 -0.66
C VAL A 67 9.91 -10.83 -1.27
N GLY A 68 10.96 -10.89 -0.44
CA GLY A 68 12.36 -10.97 -0.87
C GLY A 68 12.79 -12.39 -1.30
N ASP A 69 11.93 -13.40 -1.13
CA ASP A 69 12.18 -14.78 -1.56
C ASP A 69 11.13 -15.23 -2.58
N ALA A 70 11.57 -15.45 -3.81
CA ALA A 70 10.71 -15.88 -4.91
C ALA A 70 10.00 -17.23 -4.63
N ASN A 71 10.64 -18.14 -3.89
CA ASN A 71 10.03 -19.41 -3.51
C ASN A 71 8.91 -19.19 -2.48
N SER A 72 9.11 -18.27 -1.54
CA SER A 72 8.09 -17.89 -0.56
C SER A 72 6.87 -17.25 -1.23
N VAL A 73 7.09 -16.39 -2.22
CA VAL A 73 6.00 -15.81 -3.03
C VAL A 73 5.25 -16.90 -3.79
N SER A 74 5.95 -17.84 -4.43
CA SER A 74 5.30 -18.97 -5.13
C SER A 74 4.47 -19.82 -4.18
N ALA A 75 5.04 -20.22 -3.03
CA ALA A 75 4.37 -21.02 -2.03
C ALA A 75 3.10 -20.35 -1.46
N LEU A 76 3.11 -19.02 -1.28
CA LEU A 76 1.91 -18.26 -0.90
C LEU A 76 0.77 -18.48 -1.89
N PHE A 77 1.04 -18.34 -3.19
CA PHE A 77 0.00 -18.49 -4.22
C PHE A 77 -0.44 -19.93 -4.42
N ASP A 78 0.46 -20.90 -4.23
CA ASP A 78 0.09 -22.32 -4.27
C ASP A 78 -0.84 -22.66 -3.10
N ALA A 79 -0.52 -22.23 -1.88
CA ALA A 79 -1.41 -22.40 -0.72
C ALA A 79 -2.74 -21.64 -0.87
N LEU A 80 -2.76 -20.50 -1.57
CA LEU A 80 -3.99 -19.75 -1.83
C LEU A 80 -4.88 -20.48 -2.85
N LYS A 81 -4.30 -21.12 -3.88
CA LYS A 81 -5.04 -21.95 -4.86
C LYS A 81 -5.74 -23.14 -4.22
N ASP A 82 -5.18 -23.70 -3.14
CA ASP A 82 -5.81 -24.78 -2.38
C ASP A 82 -7.09 -24.33 -1.65
N ARG A 83 -7.25 -23.01 -1.44
CA ARG A 83 -8.38 -22.40 -0.74
C ARG A 83 -9.39 -21.75 -1.70
N TRP A 84 -8.90 -21.15 -2.78
CA TRP A 84 -9.68 -20.38 -3.73
C TRP A 84 -9.33 -20.74 -5.18
N ASP A 85 -10.34 -20.90 -6.00
CA ASP A 85 -10.23 -21.12 -7.45
C ASP A 85 -9.84 -19.88 -8.23
N LYS A 86 -10.10 -18.67 -7.66
CA LYS A 86 -9.78 -17.37 -8.27
C LYS A 86 -9.46 -16.32 -7.22
N LEU A 87 -8.79 -15.29 -7.68
CA LEU A 87 -8.55 -14.03 -6.96
C LEU A 87 -9.20 -12.89 -7.76
N ASP A 88 -9.97 -12.01 -7.10
CA ASP A 88 -10.60 -10.86 -7.74
C ASP A 88 -9.79 -9.58 -7.52
N PHE A 89 -9.05 -9.48 -6.39
CA PHE A 89 -8.19 -8.32 -6.14
C PHE A 89 -6.99 -8.64 -5.26
N LEU A 90 -5.95 -7.81 -5.44
CA LEU A 90 -4.70 -7.85 -4.69
C LEU A 90 -4.40 -6.46 -4.11
N VAL A 91 -4.02 -6.42 -2.83
CA VAL A 91 -3.46 -5.22 -2.18
C VAL A 91 -2.03 -5.49 -1.75
N HIS A 92 -1.09 -4.77 -2.34
CA HIS A 92 0.33 -4.79 -2.00
C HIS A 92 0.67 -3.54 -1.18
N ALA A 93 0.64 -3.66 0.15
CA ALA A 93 0.93 -2.58 1.09
C ALA A 93 2.29 -2.80 1.79
N ILE A 94 3.31 -3.14 1.00
CA ILE A 94 4.66 -3.50 1.48
C ILE A 94 5.66 -2.42 1.09
N GLY A 95 6.59 -2.14 1.97
CA GLY A 95 7.73 -1.29 1.74
C GLY A 95 8.69 -1.37 2.92
N PHE A 96 9.98 -1.41 2.62
CA PHE A 96 11.03 -1.49 3.63
C PHE A 96 12.32 -0.81 3.17
N SER A 97 13.01 -0.17 4.11
CA SER A 97 14.38 0.35 3.98
C SER A 97 15.04 0.40 5.35
N ASP A 98 16.36 0.41 5.41
CA ASP A 98 17.06 0.60 6.67
C ASP A 98 16.81 2.02 7.20
N LYS A 99 16.10 2.10 8.33
CA LYS A 99 15.77 3.37 9.00
C LYS A 99 16.99 4.21 9.39
N ASN A 100 18.16 3.60 9.58
CA ASN A 100 19.37 4.31 9.93
C ASN A 100 19.90 5.12 8.74
N GLU A 101 19.70 4.65 7.52
CA GLU A 101 20.10 5.35 6.30
C GLU A 101 19.03 6.36 5.81
N LEU A 102 17.80 6.28 6.30
CA LEU A 102 16.77 7.27 6.00
C LEU A 102 17.02 8.62 6.71
N ARG A 103 17.77 8.64 7.82
CA ARG A 103 18.05 9.86 8.60
C ARG A 103 19.18 10.73 8.06
N GLY A 104 20.03 10.19 7.22
CA GLY A 104 21.19 10.85 6.67
C GLY A 104 20.89 11.63 5.37
N ARG A 105 21.94 11.90 4.61
CA ARG A 105 21.84 12.47 3.27
C ARG A 105 21.54 11.34 2.28
N TYR A 106 20.72 11.61 1.28
CA TYR A 106 20.43 10.61 0.23
C TYR A 106 21.71 10.11 -0.46
N ILE A 107 22.68 11.00 -0.71
CA ILE A 107 23.93 10.65 -1.41
C ILE A 107 24.80 9.64 -0.65
N ASP A 108 24.56 9.46 0.66
CA ASP A 108 25.29 8.53 1.52
C ASP A 108 24.60 7.15 1.59
N THR A 109 23.48 6.95 0.87
CA THR A 109 22.80 5.66 0.79
C THR A 109 23.74 4.57 0.27
N SER A 110 23.91 3.50 1.05
CA SER A 110 24.72 2.36 0.62
C SER A 110 24.09 1.61 -0.55
N ARG A 111 24.94 0.95 -1.35
CA ARG A 111 24.45 0.11 -2.43
C ARG A 111 23.54 -1.01 -1.91
N ASP A 112 23.89 -1.62 -0.81
CA ASP A 112 23.17 -2.75 -0.23
C ASP A 112 21.77 -2.33 0.21
N ASN A 113 21.64 -1.20 0.92
CA ASN A 113 20.33 -0.66 1.29
C ASN A 113 19.53 -0.20 0.07
N PHE A 114 20.17 0.39 -0.94
CA PHE A 114 19.50 0.75 -2.18
C PHE A 114 18.89 -0.47 -2.86
N MET A 115 19.68 -1.54 -3.04
CA MET A 115 19.22 -2.79 -3.68
C MET A 115 18.10 -3.45 -2.87
N MET A 116 18.27 -3.57 -1.56
CA MET A 116 17.24 -4.13 -0.67
C MET A 116 15.94 -3.33 -0.71
N THR A 117 16.03 -1.99 -0.67
CA THR A 117 14.86 -1.10 -0.72
C THR A 117 14.11 -1.26 -2.04
N MET A 118 14.83 -1.32 -3.16
CA MET A 118 14.24 -1.52 -4.48
C MET A 118 13.62 -2.91 -4.64
N ASP A 119 14.27 -3.94 -4.13
CA ASP A 119 13.76 -5.30 -4.19
C ASP A 119 12.45 -5.45 -3.41
N ILE A 120 12.45 -5.06 -2.12
CA ILE A 120 11.28 -5.23 -1.24
C ILE A 120 10.17 -4.23 -1.55
N SER A 121 10.50 -2.97 -1.90
CA SER A 121 9.47 -1.93 -2.03
C SER A 121 8.98 -1.72 -3.45
N VAL A 122 9.64 -2.28 -4.46
CA VAL A 122 9.29 -2.10 -5.89
C VAL A 122 9.13 -3.43 -6.59
N TYR A 123 10.21 -4.22 -6.72
CA TYR A 123 10.19 -5.45 -7.49
C TYR A 123 9.22 -6.49 -6.92
N SER A 124 9.07 -6.53 -5.61
CA SER A 124 8.11 -7.42 -4.96
C SER A 124 6.68 -7.27 -5.50
N PHE A 125 6.24 -6.04 -5.83
CA PHE A 125 4.93 -5.83 -6.44
C PHE A 125 4.83 -6.49 -7.82
N THR A 126 5.85 -6.36 -8.66
CA THR A 126 5.92 -7.02 -9.97
C THR A 126 5.94 -8.56 -9.82
N ALA A 127 6.72 -9.08 -8.87
CA ALA A 127 6.82 -10.50 -8.62
C ALA A 127 5.48 -11.10 -8.14
N VAL A 128 4.80 -10.41 -7.24
CA VAL A 128 3.48 -10.79 -6.71
C VAL A 128 2.40 -10.67 -7.79
N ALA A 129 2.40 -9.59 -8.59
CA ALA A 129 1.46 -9.39 -9.70
C ALA A 129 1.52 -10.53 -10.72
N ARG A 130 2.75 -10.99 -11.07
CA ARG A 130 2.97 -12.15 -11.97
C ARG A 130 2.32 -13.45 -11.47
N GLN A 131 2.22 -13.65 -10.16
CA GLN A 131 1.56 -14.83 -9.61
C GLN A 131 0.04 -14.61 -9.49
N ALA A 132 -0.38 -13.39 -9.09
CA ALA A 132 -1.78 -13.03 -8.93
C ALA A 132 -2.54 -13.10 -10.26
N GLU A 133 -1.93 -12.66 -11.36
CA GLU A 133 -2.48 -12.74 -12.73
C GLU A 133 -3.00 -14.13 -13.05
N LYS A 134 -2.25 -15.18 -12.69
CA LYS A 134 -2.60 -16.59 -12.95
C LYS A 134 -3.87 -17.05 -12.21
N MET A 135 -4.29 -16.30 -11.20
CA MET A 135 -5.50 -16.54 -10.43
C MET A 135 -6.64 -15.56 -10.77
N MET A 136 -6.45 -14.69 -11.78
CA MET A 136 -7.43 -13.69 -12.22
C MET A 136 -7.95 -13.94 -13.64
N PRO A 137 -8.50 -15.14 -13.94
CA PRO A 137 -8.86 -15.53 -15.32
C PRO A 137 -10.01 -14.73 -15.92
N SER A 138 -10.74 -13.97 -15.11
CA SER A 138 -11.85 -13.11 -15.54
C SER A 138 -11.57 -11.63 -15.30
N GLY A 139 -10.29 -11.25 -15.26
CA GLY A 139 -9.88 -9.91 -14.86
C GLY A 139 -9.83 -9.73 -13.34
N GLY A 140 -9.50 -8.52 -12.90
CA GLY A 140 -9.36 -8.22 -11.48
C GLY A 140 -8.81 -6.81 -11.22
N SER A 141 -8.41 -6.54 -9.98
CA SER A 141 -7.81 -5.26 -9.62
C SER A 141 -6.62 -5.45 -8.69
N MET A 142 -5.50 -4.80 -9.00
CA MET A 142 -4.31 -4.76 -8.17
C MET A 142 -4.05 -3.34 -7.69
N LEU A 143 -3.74 -3.20 -6.41
CA LEU A 143 -3.49 -1.92 -5.75
C LEU A 143 -2.17 -1.96 -5.00
N THR A 144 -1.34 -0.93 -5.18
CA THR A 144 -0.19 -0.68 -4.31
C THR A 144 -0.27 0.66 -3.61
N LEU A 145 0.59 0.88 -2.62
CA LEU A 145 0.65 2.12 -1.84
C LEU A 145 1.95 2.87 -2.14
N THR A 146 1.80 4.14 -2.47
CA THR A 146 2.90 5.08 -2.65
C THR A 146 2.77 6.28 -1.73
N TYR A 147 3.64 7.26 -1.86
CA TYR A 147 3.67 8.48 -1.07
C TYR A 147 4.23 9.62 -1.91
N TYR A 148 3.76 10.82 -1.65
CA TYR A 148 4.15 12.05 -2.35
C TYR A 148 5.67 12.30 -2.41
N GLY A 149 6.45 11.63 -1.56
CA GLY A 149 7.91 11.57 -1.66
C GLY A 149 8.45 10.96 -2.97
N ALA A 150 7.61 10.35 -3.80
CA ALA A 150 7.95 9.92 -5.16
C ALA A 150 8.03 11.10 -6.15
N GLU A 151 7.23 12.14 -5.92
CA GLU A 151 7.07 13.31 -6.80
C GLU A 151 7.87 14.52 -6.32
N GLN A 152 7.96 14.70 -5.01
CA GLN A 152 8.65 15.81 -4.36
C GLN A 152 9.58 15.32 -3.25
N VAL A 153 10.64 16.08 -2.98
CA VAL A 153 11.55 15.74 -1.88
C VAL A 153 10.85 15.92 -0.54
N MET A 154 10.78 14.83 0.21
CA MET A 154 10.28 14.82 1.58
C MET A 154 11.43 14.61 2.58
N PRO A 155 11.48 15.34 3.69
CA PRO A 155 12.54 15.20 4.68
C PRO A 155 12.66 13.74 5.17
N HIS A 156 13.90 13.22 5.21
CA HIS A 156 14.22 11.88 5.71
C HIS A 156 13.48 10.71 5.02
N TYR A 157 13.04 10.93 3.78
CA TYR A 157 12.43 9.87 2.98
C TYR A 157 13.44 9.22 2.03
N ASN A 158 14.46 9.96 1.59
CA ASN A 158 15.67 9.53 0.88
C ASN A 158 15.42 8.43 -0.18
N VAL A 159 16.07 7.28 -0.05
CA VAL A 159 15.96 6.16 -1.00
C VAL A 159 14.53 5.64 -1.15
N MET A 160 13.69 5.78 -0.14
CA MET A 160 12.27 5.42 -0.25
C MET A 160 11.54 6.30 -1.28
N GLY A 161 11.91 7.59 -1.41
CA GLY A 161 11.36 8.46 -2.46
C GLY A 161 11.67 7.92 -3.86
N VAL A 162 12.92 7.54 -4.08
CA VAL A 162 13.36 6.92 -5.35
C VAL A 162 12.62 5.60 -5.60
N ALA A 163 12.49 4.75 -4.57
CA ALA A 163 11.76 3.49 -4.67
C ALA A 163 10.27 3.73 -4.99
N LYS A 164 9.62 4.72 -4.35
CA LYS A 164 8.22 5.02 -4.65
C LYS A 164 8.02 5.58 -6.06
N ALA A 165 8.94 6.39 -6.58
CA ALA A 165 8.90 6.83 -7.97
C ALA A 165 9.03 5.64 -8.96
N ALA A 166 9.92 4.69 -8.68
CA ALA A 166 10.04 3.47 -9.45
C ALA A 166 8.78 2.58 -9.35
N LEU A 167 8.16 2.50 -8.17
CA LEU A 167 6.91 1.77 -7.96
C LEU A 167 5.76 2.39 -8.77
N GLU A 168 5.62 3.72 -8.78
CA GLU A 168 4.61 4.42 -9.58
C GLU A 168 4.81 4.21 -11.10
N ALA A 169 6.06 4.19 -11.56
CA ALA A 169 6.36 3.79 -12.93
C ALA A 169 5.96 2.34 -13.20
N SER A 170 6.25 1.40 -12.28
CA SER A 170 5.90 -0.02 -12.40
C SER A 170 4.38 -0.23 -12.51
N VAL A 171 3.57 0.58 -11.82
CA VAL A 171 2.09 0.55 -11.93
C VAL A 171 1.65 0.76 -13.38
N LYS A 172 2.26 1.69 -14.09
CA LYS A 172 1.91 2.00 -15.49
C LYS A 172 2.25 0.85 -16.44
N TYR A 173 3.44 0.26 -16.28
CA TYR A 173 3.86 -0.88 -17.11
C TYR A 173 3.04 -2.14 -16.80
N LEU A 174 2.73 -2.42 -15.53
CA LEU A 174 1.85 -3.53 -15.18
C LEU A 174 0.41 -3.31 -15.67
N ALA A 175 -0.08 -2.06 -15.67
CA ALA A 175 -1.40 -1.73 -16.21
C ALA A 175 -1.48 -1.97 -17.72
N GLU A 176 -0.42 -1.65 -18.48
CA GLU A 176 -0.32 -1.91 -19.92
C GLU A 176 -0.25 -3.41 -20.21
N ASP A 177 0.62 -4.14 -19.50
CA ASP A 177 0.81 -5.57 -19.71
C ASP A 177 -0.46 -6.38 -19.43
N LEU A 178 -1.17 -6.06 -18.35
CA LEU A 178 -2.28 -6.84 -17.79
C LEU A 178 -3.67 -6.34 -18.22
N GLY A 179 -3.74 -5.13 -18.79
CA GLY A 179 -5.02 -4.52 -19.17
C GLY A 179 -5.79 -5.30 -20.22
N LYS A 180 -5.13 -5.94 -21.16
CA LYS A 180 -5.75 -6.82 -22.17
C LYS A 180 -6.47 -8.03 -21.57
N ASP A 181 -6.06 -8.46 -20.39
CA ASP A 181 -6.64 -9.57 -19.65
C ASP A 181 -7.71 -9.10 -18.63
N GLY A 182 -8.12 -7.82 -18.72
CA GLY A 182 -9.13 -7.21 -17.86
C GLY A 182 -8.65 -6.93 -16.43
N ILE A 183 -7.33 -6.94 -16.19
CA ILE A 183 -6.75 -6.67 -14.87
C ILE A 183 -6.34 -5.20 -14.80
N ARG A 184 -6.89 -4.47 -13.84
CA ARG A 184 -6.54 -3.07 -13.57
C ARG A 184 -5.46 -2.99 -12.50
N VAL A 185 -4.50 -2.11 -12.70
CA VAL A 185 -3.39 -1.90 -11.76
C VAL A 185 -3.29 -0.41 -11.41
N ASN A 186 -3.43 -0.08 -10.14
CA ASN A 186 -3.43 1.31 -9.66
C ASN A 186 -2.60 1.47 -8.39
N ALA A 187 -2.30 2.70 -8.03
CA ALA A 187 -1.68 3.07 -6.77
C ALA A 187 -2.52 4.10 -6.01
N ILE A 188 -2.36 4.13 -4.69
CA ILE A 188 -2.80 5.23 -3.85
C ILE A 188 -1.57 5.90 -3.25
N SER A 189 -1.41 7.21 -3.52
CA SER A 189 -0.49 8.09 -2.82
C SER A 189 -1.19 8.61 -1.57
N ALA A 190 -0.94 7.94 -0.45
CA ALA A 190 -1.56 8.29 0.83
C ALA A 190 -0.79 9.41 1.53
N GLY A 191 -1.49 10.40 2.07
CA GLY A 191 -0.91 11.38 2.97
C GLY A 191 -0.30 10.74 4.23
N PRO A 192 0.40 11.50 5.07
CA PRO A 192 1.09 10.94 6.23
C PRO A 192 0.10 10.39 7.27
N ILE A 193 0.25 9.10 7.59
CA ILE A 193 -0.55 8.38 8.60
C ILE A 193 0.41 7.75 9.62
N LYS A 194 0.06 7.81 10.90
CA LYS A 194 0.84 7.20 12.00
C LYS A 194 0.76 5.67 11.93
N THR A 195 1.62 5.06 11.13
CA THR A 195 1.77 3.60 11.01
C THR A 195 3.08 3.12 11.64
N LEU A 196 3.24 1.81 11.78
CA LEU A 196 4.51 1.22 12.21
C LEU A 196 5.64 1.56 11.23
N ALA A 197 5.41 1.50 9.93
CA ALA A 197 6.38 1.87 8.90
C ALA A 197 6.79 3.35 9.00
N ALA A 198 5.83 4.25 9.20
CA ALA A 198 6.08 5.69 9.33
C ALA A 198 6.94 6.05 10.57
N SER A 199 6.95 5.21 11.61
CA SER A 199 7.79 5.43 12.79
C SER A 199 9.30 5.36 12.51
N GLY A 200 9.71 4.79 11.39
CA GLY A 200 11.10 4.76 10.91
C GLY A 200 11.57 6.05 10.25
N ILE A 201 10.65 6.93 9.85
CA ILE A 201 10.95 8.20 9.17
C ILE A 201 11.33 9.25 10.22
N GLY A 202 12.47 9.92 10.05
CA GLY A 202 12.87 11.04 10.91
C GLY A 202 11.89 12.20 10.79
N ASP A 203 11.73 12.96 11.86
CA ASP A 203 10.87 14.15 11.92
C ASP A 203 9.41 13.94 11.46
N PHE A 204 8.89 12.71 11.55
CA PHE A 204 7.55 12.37 11.11
C PHE A 204 6.45 13.22 11.78
N ARG A 205 6.69 13.67 13.03
CA ARG A 205 5.76 14.59 13.73
C ARG A 205 5.69 15.96 13.04
N TYR A 206 6.82 16.44 12.53
CA TYR A 206 6.88 17.68 11.76
C TYR A 206 6.10 17.52 10.46
N ILE A 207 6.29 16.42 9.73
CA ILE A 207 5.57 16.13 8.49
C ILE A 207 4.05 16.10 8.73
N LEU A 208 3.59 15.45 9.82
CA LEU A 208 2.17 15.41 10.17
C LEU A 208 1.59 16.82 10.43
N LYS A 209 2.27 17.64 11.25
CA LYS A 209 1.83 19.01 11.53
C LYS A 209 1.85 19.89 10.28
N TRP A 210 2.91 19.75 9.47
CA TRP A 210 3.02 20.48 8.23
C TRP A 210 1.86 20.17 7.29
N ASN A 211 1.56 18.89 7.11
CA ASN A 211 0.45 18.45 6.27
C ASN A 211 -0.91 18.95 6.81
N GLU A 212 -1.14 18.81 8.12
CA GLU A 212 -2.37 19.26 8.77
C GLU A 212 -2.62 20.76 8.56
N TYR A 213 -1.57 21.59 8.70
CA TYR A 213 -1.69 23.06 8.59
C TYR A 213 -1.75 23.56 7.16
N ASN A 214 -1.17 22.84 6.20
CA ASN A 214 -1.01 23.32 4.84
C ASN A 214 -1.89 22.61 3.81
N SER A 215 -2.44 21.42 4.11
CA SER A 215 -3.36 20.77 3.18
C SER A 215 -4.67 21.54 3.03
N PRO A 216 -5.31 21.56 1.86
CA PRO A 216 -6.59 22.21 1.63
C PRO A 216 -7.69 21.85 2.64
N LEU A 217 -7.79 20.57 3.03
CA LEU A 217 -8.79 20.13 4.01
C LEU A 217 -8.39 20.37 5.47
N ARG A 218 -7.20 20.96 5.73
CA ARG A 218 -6.70 21.29 7.08
C ARG A 218 -6.74 20.12 8.06
N ARG A 219 -6.50 18.94 7.57
CA ARG A 219 -6.40 17.72 8.37
C ARG A 219 -5.47 16.70 7.71
N ASN A 220 -4.93 15.80 8.50
CA ASN A 220 -4.33 14.59 7.94
C ASN A 220 -5.43 13.59 7.55
N VAL A 221 -5.13 12.74 6.58
CA VAL A 221 -5.93 11.57 6.27
C VAL A 221 -5.71 10.47 7.31
N ASN A 222 -6.63 9.54 7.39
CA ASN A 222 -6.55 8.36 8.24
C ASN A 222 -6.70 7.08 7.39
N THR A 223 -6.61 5.91 8.04
CA THR A 223 -6.72 4.62 7.37
C THR A 223 -8.10 4.38 6.75
N ASP A 224 -9.17 4.96 7.30
CA ASP A 224 -10.51 4.86 6.74
C ASP A 224 -10.67 5.69 5.44
N ASP A 225 -10.05 6.89 5.36
CA ASP A 225 -10.03 7.68 4.13
C ASP A 225 -9.37 6.89 2.99
N VAL A 226 -8.24 6.25 3.27
CA VAL A 226 -7.53 5.41 2.29
C VAL A 226 -8.32 4.14 1.99
N GLY A 227 -8.93 3.51 3.00
CA GLY A 227 -9.77 2.31 2.83
C GLY A 227 -10.94 2.54 1.87
N LYS A 228 -11.64 3.67 1.99
CA LYS A 228 -12.74 4.05 1.08
C LYS A 228 -12.27 4.29 -0.35
N SER A 229 -11.14 4.95 -0.52
CA SER A 229 -10.54 5.17 -1.85
C SER A 229 -10.04 3.87 -2.46
N ALA A 230 -9.47 2.98 -1.65
CA ALA A 230 -9.08 1.63 -2.10
C ALA A 230 -10.31 0.80 -2.51
N LEU A 231 -11.41 0.86 -1.75
CA LEU A 231 -12.66 0.20 -2.11
C LEU A 231 -13.16 0.65 -3.49
N TYR A 232 -13.08 1.95 -3.80
CA TYR A 232 -13.38 2.46 -5.14
C TYR A 232 -12.49 1.82 -6.21
N LEU A 233 -11.15 1.82 -6.03
CA LEU A 233 -10.20 1.30 -7.01
C LEU A 233 -10.26 -0.24 -7.16
N LEU A 234 -10.65 -0.95 -6.11
CA LEU A 234 -10.73 -2.42 -6.10
C LEU A 234 -12.10 -2.95 -6.59
N SER A 235 -13.14 -2.11 -6.58
CA SER A 235 -14.48 -2.48 -7.03
C SER A 235 -14.72 -2.15 -8.50
N ASP A 236 -15.87 -2.59 -9.01
CA ASP A 236 -16.32 -2.32 -10.38
C ASP A 236 -16.69 -0.84 -10.62
N LEU A 237 -16.77 0.00 -9.55
CA LEU A 237 -16.96 1.45 -9.67
C LEU A 237 -15.82 2.14 -10.44
N SER A 238 -14.63 1.54 -10.45
CA SER A 238 -13.45 2.05 -11.18
C SER A 238 -13.12 1.23 -12.42
N SER A 239 -14.10 0.62 -13.08
CA SER A 239 -13.91 -0.27 -14.23
C SER A 239 -13.15 0.37 -15.42
N GLY A 240 -13.18 1.68 -15.53
CA GLY A 240 -12.43 2.44 -16.54
C GLY A 240 -11.11 3.04 -16.04
N VAL A 241 -10.61 2.66 -14.84
CA VAL A 241 -9.42 3.27 -14.22
C VAL A 241 -8.31 2.24 -14.06
N THR A 242 -7.21 2.44 -14.78
CA THR A 242 -5.98 1.65 -14.65
C THR A 242 -4.75 2.53 -14.93
N GLY A 243 -3.60 2.20 -14.33
CA GLY A 243 -2.37 2.98 -14.44
C GLY A 243 -2.38 4.28 -13.63
N GLU A 244 -3.39 4.49 -12.75
CA GLU A 244 -3.60 5.71 -11.98
C GLU A 244 -2.85 5.69 -10.66
N ASN A 245 -2.35 6.87 -10.27
CA ASN A 245 -1.85 7.15 -8.93
C ASN A 245 -2.80 8.13 -8.25
N LEU A 246 -3.73 7.61 -7.45
CA LEU A 246 -4.76 8.40 -6.77
C LEU A 246 -4.22 9.02 -5.48
N HIS A 247 -4.16 10.35 -5.41
CA HIS A 247 -3.78 11.06 -4.20
C HIS A 247 -4.92 11.06 -3.17
N VAL A 248 -4.63 10.53 -2.00
CA VAL A 248 -5.52 10.55 -0.82
C VAL A 248 -4.74 11.18 0.33
N ASP A 249 -4.62 12.52 0.30
CA ASP A 249 -3.69 13.30 1.14
C ASP A 249 -4.28 14.62 1.62
N SER A 250 -5.59 14.76 1.64
CA SER A 250 -6.30 16.01 1.96
C SER A 250 -6.00 17.16 0.99
N GLY A 251 -5.52 16.84 -0.22
CA GLY A 251 -5.17 17.80 -1.27
C GLY A 251 -3.77 18.38 -1.13
N TYR A 252 -2.91 17.86 -0.26
CA TYR A 252 -1.59 18.41 -0.02
C TYR A 252 -0.72 18.47 -1.29
N HIS A 253 -0.82 17.49 -2.16
CA HIS A 253 0.00 17.39 -3.39
C HIS A 253 -0.18 18.60 -4.36
N ILE A 254 -1.27 19.37 -4.26
CA ILE A 254 -1.49 20.55 -5.11
C ILE A 254 -0.89 21.83 -4.49
N VAL A 255 -0.35 21.77 -3.25
CA VAL A 255 0.07 22.93 -2.50
C VAL A 255 1.51 23.31 -2.84
N GLY A 256 1.70 24.47 -3.46
CA GLY A 256 3.03 24.98 -3.81
C GLY A 256 3.70 25.86 -2.75
N MET A 257 2.96 26.31 -1.71
CA MET A 257 3.49 27.24 -0.71
C MET A 257 2.78 27.05 0.63
N LYS A 258 3.45 27.43 1.73
CA LYS A 258 2.85 27.48 3.07
C LYS A 258 1.57 28.33 3.05
N ALA A 259 0.49 27.84 3.66
CA ALA A 259 -0.73 28.60 3.80
C ALA A 259 -0.48 29.87 4.67
N VAL A 260 -1.08 31.00 4.30
CA VAL A 260 -0.86 32.30 4.97
C VAL A 260 -1.28 32.24 6.44
N ASP A 261 -2.33 31.50 6.74
CA ASP A 261 -2.89 31.29 8.08
C ASP A 261 -2.29 30.10 8.84
N ALA A 262 -1.36 29.36 8.22
CA ALA A 262 -0.72 28.22 8.89
C ALA A 262 0.21 28.68 10.01
N PRO A 263 0.11 28.12 11.22
CA PRO A 263 1.02 28.44 12.32
C PRO A 263 2.45 27.99 12.01
N ASP A 264 3.42 28.59 12.71
CA ASP A 264 4.79 28.11 12.67
C ASP A 264 4.92 26.80 13.46
N ILE A 265 5.70 25.88 12.91
CA ILE A 265 5.96 24.59 13.56
C ILE A 265 7.30 24.70 14.28
N GLU A 266 7.27 24.73 15.60
CA GLU A 266 8.48 24.63 16.39
C GLU A 266 9.17 23.30 16.15
N LYS A 267 10.49 23.33 15.94
CA LYS A 267 11.31 22.12 15.92
C LYS A 267 11.31 21.56 17.33
N GLY A 268 10.67 20.41 17.54
CA GLY A 268 10.68 19.69 18.80
C GLY A 268 11.96 18.91 19.01
#